data_b90bcb3d976f62e2f0b8bd7dbb2842e7
#
_entry.id   b90bcb3d976f62e2f0b8bd7dbb2842e7
#
_cell.length_a   1.000
_cell.length_b   1.000
_cell.length_c   1.000
_cell.angle_alpha   90.00
_cell.angle_beta   90.00
_cell.angle_gamma   90.00
#
_symmetry.space_group_name_H-M   'P 1'
#
loop_
_entity.id
_entity.type
_entity.pdbx_description
1 polymer ?
#
loop_
_entity_poly.entity_id
_entity_poly.type
_entity_poly.pdbx_seq_one_letter_code
_entity_poly.pdbx_strand_id
1 'polypeptide(L)'
;MYKRQAHHAPGKLILNFIEGKTLSEADIRQDAYLEQILPMLHRCHRDLAQQMRGPALIFWVFHVIRDYLGTLEDDGSRMSHMLPTLREKGRTLEAAVGSVDLVYGHNDLLAANFIDDGSRLWLIDWDYAGYNSPLFDLANLASNNGLSKDQEDWLLQHYFDAPVSDQTRHGFEAMKCASLLRETLWSMVSEIHSQLEFDFVEYTRENLERFDQQWSRFAP
;
A
#
# COMPACT_ATOMS: atom_id res chain seq x y z
N MET A 1 -20.23 4.07 -9.66
CA MET A 1 -19.92 4.20 -8.21
C MET A 1 -21.24 4.33 -7.46
N TYR A 2 -21.66 3.34 -6.73
CA TYR A 2 -22.88 3.43 -5.92
C TYR A 2 -22.55 4.19 -4.65
N LYS A 3 -23.29 5.28 -4.41
CA LYS A 3 -23.16 6.06 -3.18
C LYS A 3 -23.69 5.22 -2.01
N ARG A 4 -22.79 4.60 -1.24
CA ARG A 4 -23.16 3.97 0.05
C ARG A 4 -23.15 4.95 1.22
N GLN A 5 -22.82 6.19 0.95
CA GLN A 5 -22.85 7.24 1.97
C GLN A 5 -24.29 7.49 2.41
N ALA A 6 -24.57 7.21 3.68
CA ALA A 6 -25.87 7.49 4.30
C ALA A 6 -25.90 8.91 4.91
N HIS A 7 -24.77 9.40 5.44
CA HIS A 7 -24.65 10.72 6.03
C HIS A 7 -23.20 11.20 6.01
N HIS A 8 -23.02 12.53 5.90
CA HIS A 8 -21.74 13.19 6.04
C HIS A 8 -21.90 14.49 6.83
N ALA A 9 -21.03 14.70 7.81
CA ALA A 9 -20.87 15.95 8.55
C ALA A 9 -19.37 16.12 8.88
N PRO A 10 -18.90 17.32 9.28
CA PRO A 10 -17.51 17.51 9.66
C PRO A 10 -17.05 16.46 10.70
N GLY A 11 -16.00 15.73 10.36
CA GLY A 11 -15.43 14.65 11.19
C GLY A 11 -16.30 13.40 11.32
N LYS A 12 -17.38 13.25 10.52
CA LYS A 12 -18.26 12.07 10.57
C LYS A 12 -18.66 11.64 9.17
N LEU A 13 -18.41 10.38 8.83
CA LEU A 13 -18.88 9.72 7.63
C LEU A 13 -19.65 8.45 8.02
N ILE A 14 -20.92 8.36 7.63
CA ILE A 14 -21.75 7.17 7.84
C ILE A 14 -21.99 6.52 6.50
N LEU A 15 -21.59 5.26 6.40
CA LEU A 15 -21.78 4.42 5.21
C LEU A 15 -22.80 3.33 5.50
N ASN A 16 -23.46 2.86 4.45
CA ASN A 16 -24.24 1.64 4.57
C ASN A 16 -23.31 0.45 4.83
N PHE A 17 -23.65 -0.38 5.80
CA PHE A 17 -22.90 -1.59 6.09
C PHE A 17 -22.87 -2.53 4.86
N ILE A 18 -21.72 -3.15 4.63
CA ILE A 18 -21.55 -4.16 3.58
C ILE A 18 -21.57 -5.52 4.25
N GLU A 19 -22.69 -6.24 4.07
CA GLU A 19 -22.75 -7.64 4.48
C GLU A 19 -21.89 -8.46 3.52
N GLY A 20 -20.88 -9.16 4.04
CA GLY A 20 -19.95 -9.93 3.22
C GLY A 20 -18.80 -10.49 4.02
N LYS A 21 -17.96 -11.25 3.34
CA LYS A 21 -16.72 -11.80 3.88
C LYS A 21 -15.62 -10.77 3.69
N THR A 22 -15.02 -10.30 4.78
CA THR A 22 -13.72 -9.61 4.72
C THR A 22 -12.64 -10.61 4.30
N LEU A 23 -11.85 -10.28 3.30
CA LEU A 23 -10.83 -11.19 2.78
C LEU A 23 -9.63 -11.28 3.73
N SER A 24 -9.00 -12.44 3.71
CA SER A 24 -7.69 -12.70 4.31
C SER A 24 -6.60 -12.65 3.23
N GLU A 25 -5.34 -12.57 3.64
CA GLU A 25 -4.20 -12.69 2.72
C GLU A 25 -4.26 -14.01 1.90
N ALA A 26 -4.71 -15.11 2.53
CA ALA A 26 -4.87 -16.39 1.85
C ALA A 26 -5.96 -16.35 0.76
N ASP A 27 -7.00 -15.52 0.95
CA ASP A 27 -8.01 -15.31 -0.08
C ASP A 27 -7.44 -14.49 -1.25
N ILE A 28 -6.71 -13.39 -0.97
CA ILE A 28 -6.08 -12.56 -2.01
C ILE A 28 -5.13 -13.39 -2.89
N ARG A 29 -4.45 -14.37 -2.33
CA ARG A 29 -3.55 -15.28 -3.07
C ARG A 29 -4.27 -16.30 -3.97
N GLN A 30 -5.60 -16.34 -3.99
CA GLN A 30 -6.35 -17.15 -4.94
C GLN A 30 -6.47 -16.41 -6.28
N ASP A 31 -6.16 -17.08 -7.38
CA ASP A 31 -6.18 -16.47 -8.72
C ASP A 31 -7.54 -15.83 -9.04
N ALA A 32 -8.63 -16.46 -8.60
CA ALA A 32 -9.98 -15.93 -8.79
C ALA A 32 -10.22 -14.56 -8.14
N TYR A 33 -9.54 -14.24 -7.03
CA TYR A 33 -9.60 -12.90 -6.43
C TYR A 33 -8.66 -11.93 -7.14
N LEU A 34 -7.47 -12.34 -7.54
CA LEU A 34 -6.56 -11.49 -8.33
C LEU A 34 -7.21 -11.07 -9.65
N GLU A 35 -7.92 -11.99 -10.33
CA GLU A 35 -8.67 -11.70 -11.56
C GLU A 35 -9.81 -10.68 -11.34
N GLN A 36 -10.38 -10.58 -10.13
CA GLN A 36 -11.39 -9.57 -9.78
C GLN A 36 -10.76 -8.25 -9.32
N ILE A 37 -9.63 -8.30 -8.61
CA ILE A 37 -8.93 -7.13 -8.10
C ILE A 37 -8.32 -6.32 -9.24
N LEU A 38 -7.71 -6.95 -10.24
CA LEU A 38 -7.04 -6.28 -11.33
C LEU A 38 -7.95 -5.29 -12.10
N PRO A 39 -9.16 -5.65 -12.55
CA PRO A 39 -10.09 -4.68 -13.17
C PRO A 39 -10.53 -3.57 -12.21
N MET A 40 -10.56 -3.83 -10.91
CA MET A 40 -10.86 -2.82 -9.90
C MET A 40 -9.74 -1.78 -9.81
N LEU A 41 -8.48 -2.21 -9.82
CA LEU A 41 -7.31 -1.31 -9.86
C LEU A 41 -7.29 -0.49 -11.15
N HIS A 42 -7.57 -1.07 -12.30
CA HIS A 42 -7.68 -0.33 -13.55
C HIS A 42 -8.73 0.78 -13.47
N ARG A 43 -9.90 0.51 -12.90
CA ARG A 43 -10.94 1.53 -12.71
C ARG A 43 -10.50 2.61 -11.71
N CYS A 44 -9.84 2.22 -10.63
CA CYS A 44 -9.29 3.17 -9.68
C CYS A 44 -8.29 4.11 -10.36
N HIS A 45 -7.31 3.57 -11.05
CA HIS A 45 -6.19 4.30 -11.63
C HIS A 45 -6.59 5.16 -12.83
N ARG A 46 -7.51 4.70 -13.67
CA ARG A 46 -7.88 5.38 -14.94
C ARG A 46 -9.16 6.18 -14.84
N ASP A 47 -10.23 5.56 -14.31
CA ASP A 47 -11.56 6.14 -14.41
C ASP A 47 -11.84 7.10 -13.25
N LEU A 48 -11.36 6.77 -12.04
CA LEU A 48 -11.61 7.59 -10.87
C LEU A 48 -10.96 8.97 -10.97
N ALA A 49 -9.74 9.03 -11.49
CA ALA A 49 -9.02 10.28 -11.73
C ALA A 49 -9.83 11.27 -12.61
N GLN A 50 -10.55 10.76 -13.60
CA GLN A 50 -11.38 11.56 -14.51
C GLN A 50 -12.65 12.13 -13.84
N GLN A 51 -13.06 11.56 -12.70
CA GLN A 51 -14.24 12.01 -11.93
C GLN A 51 -13.86 12.98 -10.79
N MET A 52 -12.57 13.15 -10.53
CA MET A 52 -12.10 14.04 -9.45
C MET A 52 -12.34 15.50 -9.80
N ARG A 53 -12.66 16.31 -8.79
CA ARG A 53 -12.85 17.76 -8.92
C ARG A 53 -12.06 18.46 -7.81
N GLY A 54 -11.32 19.49 -8.19
CA GLY A 54 -10.50 20.28 -7.26
C GLY A 54 -9.14 19.64 -6.98
N PRO A 55 -8.37 20.17 -6.02
CA PRO A 55 -7.08 19.62 -5.64
C PRO A 55 -7.24 18.24 -5.02
N ALA A 56 -6.29 17.35 -5.32
CA ALA A 56 -6.22 16.03 -4.74
C ALA A 56 -4.83 15.80 -4.13
N LEU A 57 -4.75 14.94 -3.13
CA LEU A 57 -3.51 14.60 -2.46
C LEU A 57 -2.56 13.86 -3.40
N ILE A 58 -1.27 14.08 -3.24
CA ILE A 58 -0.21 13.24 -3.78
C ILE A 58 0.27 12.35 -2.63
N PHE A 59 0.03 11.05 -2.76
CA PHE A 59 0.57 10.05 -1.85
C PHE A 59 1.88 9.52 -2.44
N TRP A 60 2.98 10.25 -2.26
CA TRP A 60 4.30 9.73 -2.61
C TRP A 60 4.88 9.00 -1.41
N VAL A 61 4.98 7.68 -1.48
CA VAL A 61 5.38 6.84 -0.35
C VAL A 61 6.69 7.31 0.32
N PHE A 62 7.63 7.85 -0.44
CA PHE A 62 8.90 8.36 0.10
C PHE A 62 8.73 9.69 0.87
N HIS A 63 7.67 10.48 0.61
CA HIS A 63 7.29 11.60 1.47
C HIS A 63 6.79 11.07 2.82
N VAL A 64 5.93 10.05 2.80
CA VAL A 64 5.39 9.41 4.01
C VAL A 64 6.52 8.78 4.85
N ILE A 65 7.46 8.08 4.19
CA ILE A 65 8.65 7.53 4.86
C ILE A 65 9.47 8.63 5.55
N ARG A 66 9.69 9.79 4.87
CA ARG A 66 10.42 10.93 5.46
C ARG A 66 9.67 11.55 6.64
N ASP A 67 8.36 11.66 6.56
CA ASP A 67 7.49 12.19 7.62
C ASP A 67 7.55 11.30 8.86
N TYR A 68 7.35 10.00 8.71
CA TYR A 68 7.45 9.05 9.82
C TYR A 68 8.85 9.02 10.45
N LEU A 69 9.92 9.08 9.64
CA LEU A 69 11.28 9.16 10.17
C LEU A 69 11.50 10.45 10.97
N GLY A 70 10.95 11.60 10.53
CA GLY A 70 10.99 12.85 11.28
C GLY A 70 10.23 12.74 12.60
N THR A 71 9.01 12.23 12.58
CA THR A 71 8.20 12.00 13.80
C THR A 71 8.95 11.11 14.80
N LEU A 72 9.56 10.02 14.33
CA LEU A 72 10.31 9.10 15.20
C LEU A 72 11.58 9.71 15.81
N GLU A 73 12.23 10.65 15.08
CA GLU A 73 13.35 11.42 15.61
C GLU A 73 12.90 12.43 16.67
N ASP A 74 11.83 13.19 16.38
CA ASP A 74 11.30 14.25 17.25
C ASP A 74 10.72 13.67 18.55
N ASP A 75 10.04 12.55 18.48
CA ASP A 75 9.31 11.94 19.60
C ASP A 75 10.13 10.86 20.35
N GLY A 76 11.38 10.65 19.95
CA GLY A 76 12.34 9.82 20.69
C GLY A 76 12.06 8.33 20.66
N SER A 77 11.87 7.76 19.46
CA SER A 77 11.67 6.32 19.29
C SER A 77 12.76 5.48 19.97
N ARG A 78 12.36 4.36 20.60
CA ARG A 78 13.29 3.35 21.12
C ARG A 78 14.25 2.79 20.06
N MET A 79 13.89 2.92 18.78
CA MET A 79 14.66 2.43 17.63
C MET A 79 15.41 3.58 16.92
N SER A 80 15.64 4.70 17.57
CA SER A 80 16.32 5.89 17.00
C SER A 80 17.67 5.57 16.35
N HIS A 81 18.39 4.56 16.88
CA HIS A 81 19.69 4.11 16.34
C HIS A 81 19.61 3.55 14.91
N MET A 82 18.43 3.09 14.45
CA MET A 82 18.21 2.54 13.11
C MET A 82 17.80 3.60 12.07
N LEU A 83 17.25 4.74 12.50
CA LEU A 83 16.65 5.74 11.61
C LEU A 83 17.60 6.25 10.52
N PRO A 84 18.90 6.49 10.78
CA PRO A 84 19.85 6.89 9.72
C PRO A 84 19.96 5.84 8.60
N THR A 85 20.01 4.56 8.97
CA THR A 85 20.10 3.45 8.02
C THR A 85 18.80 3.31 7.22
N LEU A 86 17.64 3.38 7.89
CA LEU A 86 16.33 3.31 7.22
C LEU A 86 16.11 4.50 6.27
N ARG A 87 16.61 5.68 6.64
CA ARG A 87 16.59 6.87 5.78
C ARG A 87 17.41 6.69 4.50
N GLU A 88 18.59 6.09 4.61
CA GLU A 88 19.44 5.83 3.45
C GLU A 88 18.84 4.74 2.55
N LYS A 89 18.31 3.67 3.14
CA LYS A 89 17.55 2.66 2.40
C LYS A 89 16.39 3.30 1.63
N GLY A 90 15.61 4.19 2.26
CA GLY A 90 14.52 4.92 1.62
C GLY A 90 14.98 5.76 0.42
N ARG A 91 16.11 6.45 0.51
CA ARG A 91 16.69 7.21 -0.61
C ARG A 91 17.11 6.30 -1.77
N THR A 92 17.73 5.18 -1.46
CA THR A 92 18.14 4.19 -2.45
C THR A 92 16.93 3.64 -3.22
N LEU A 93 15.85 3.32 -2.49
CA LEU A 93 14.59 2.86 -3.10
C LEU A 93 13.98 3.93 -4.00
N GLU A 94 13.90 5.18 -3.54
CA GLU A 94 13.35 6.30 -4.32
C GLU A 94 14.13 6.52 -5.63
N ALA A 95 15.46 6.46 -5.57
CA ALA A 95 16.31 6.57 -6.75
C ALA A 95 16.11 5.41 -7.74
N ALA A 96 15.85 4.21 -7.24
CA ALA A 96 15.64 3.02 -8.07
C ALA A 96 14.31 3.00 -8.81
N VAL A 97 13.28 3.65 -8.27
CA VAL A 97 11.96 3.73 -8.93
C VAL A 97 12.04 4.53 -10.23
N GLY A 98 12.85 5.60 -10.27
CA GLY A 98 12.99 6.45 -11.45
C GLY A 98 11.75 7.29 -11.77
N SER A 99 11.52 7.53 -13.07
CA SER A 99 10.33 8.28 -13.53
C SER A 99 9.08 7.42 -13.45
N VAL A 100 7.98 8.03 -13.02
CA VAL A 100 6.70 7.35 -12.82
C VAL A 100 5.57 8.08 -13.55
N ASP A 101 4.60 7.30 -14.05
CA ASP A 101 3.29 7.82 -14.39
C ASP A 101 2.47 8.01 -13.12
N LEU A 102 1.62 9.03 -13.10
CA LEU A 102 0.73 9.29 -11.98
C LEU A 102 -0.67 8.75 -12.26
N VAL A 103 -1.17 7.95 -11.33
CA VAL A 103 -2.54 7.45 -11.29
C VAL A 103 -3.18 7.78 -9.95
N TYR A 104 -4.50 7.77 -9.87
CA TYR A 104 -5.19 7.91 -8.60
C TYR A 104 -5.27 6.53 -7.94
N GLY A 105 -4.38 6.29 -6.96
CA GLY A 105 -4.23 5.02 -6.26
C GLY A 105 -5.04 4.95 -4.97
N HIS A 106 -5.22 3.73 -4.48
CA HIS A 106 -5.77 3.46 -3.15
C HIS A 106 -4.70 3.64 -2.06
N ASN A 107 -3.49 3.19 -2.34
CA ASN A 107 -2.29 3.28 -1.51
C ASN A 107 -2.31 2.48 -0.20
N ASP A 108 -3.33 1.62 0.00
CA ASP A 108 -3.42 0.74 1.17
C ASP A 108 -4.20 -0.56 0.86
N LEU A 109 -3.62 -1.41 0.02
CA LEU A 109 -4.26 -2.64 -0.47
C LEU A 109 -4.01 -3.83 0.48
N LEU A 110 -4.45 -3.68 1.73
CA LEU A 110 -4.51 -4.76 2.71
C LEU A 110 -5.70 -5.69 2.39
N ALA A 111 -5.57 -6.98 2.68
CA ALA A 111 -6.68 -7.94 2.53
C ALA A 111 -7.95 -7.49 3.28
N ALA A 112 -7.79 -6.91 4.46
CA ALA A 112 -8.89 -6.41 5.28
C ALA A 112 -9.72 -5.29 4.61
N ASN A 113 -9.17 -4.63 3.58
CA ASN A 113 -9.86 -3.58 2.82
C ASN A 113 -10.70 -4.14 1.66
N PHE A 114 -10.73 -5.46 1.48
CA PHE A 114 -11.57 -6.12 0.48
C PHE A 114 -12.71 -6.87 1.15
N ILE A 115 -13.94 -6.63 0.70
CA ILE A 115 -15.15 -7.33 1.18
C ILE A 115 -15.85 -7.97 -0.01
N ASP A 116 -16.05 -9.28 0.03
CA ASP A 116 -16.83 -10.03 -0.93
C ASP A 116 -18.26 -10.21 -0.40
N ASP A 117 -19.25 -9.61 -1.07
CA ASP A 117 -20.68 -9.73 -0.69
C ASP A 117 -21.40 -10.89 -1.41
N GLY A 118 -20.65 -11.76 -2.08
CA GLY A 118 -21.14 -12.87 -2.86
C GLY A 118 -21.66 -12.50 -4.26
N SER A 119 -21.81 -11.22 -4.56
CA SER A 119 -22.18 -10.71 -5.89
C SER A 119 -21.07 -9.90 -6.53
N ARG A 120 -20.22 -9.28 -5.71
CA ARG A 120 -19.07 -8.48 -6.14
C ARG A 120 -18.07 -8.27 -5.01
N LEU A 121 -16.86 -7.91 -5.41
CA LEU A 121 -15.81 -7.46 -4.53
C LEU A 121 -15.92 -5.94 -4.30
N TRP A 122 -15.76 -5.51 -3.05
CA TRP A 122 -15.70 -4.13 -2.62
C TRP A 122 -14.29 -3.80 -2.16
N LEU A 123 -13.85 -2.57 -2.44
CA LEU A 123 -12.65 -1.97 -1.87
C LEU A 123 -13.08 -0.79 -1.00
N ILE A 124 -12.68 -0.82 0.26
CA ILE A 124 -13.03 0.16 1.30
C ILE A 124 -11.78 0.83 1.85
N ASP A 125 -11.94 1.78 2.76
CA ASP A 125 -10.87 2.50 3.45
C ASP A 125 -9.95 3.29 2.50
N TRP A 126 -10.47 4.41 2.01
CA TRP A 126 -9.80 5.29 1.05
C TRP A 126 -9.03 6.45 1.71
N ASP A 127 -8.65 6.31 2.99
CA ASP A 127 -8.02 7.40 3.76
C ASP A 127 -6.65 7.80 3.20
N TYR A 128 -5.92 6.85 2.61
CA TYR A 128 -4.64 7.10 1.94
C TYR A 128 -4.77 7.36 0.43
N ALA A 129 -5.99 7.42 -0.11
CA ALA A 129 -6.19 7.57 -1.54
C ALA A 129 -5.63 8.90 -2.06
N GLY A 130 -4.86 8.82 -3.13
CA GLY A 130 -4.20 9.98 -3.72
C GLY A 130 -3.40 9.60 -4.96
N TYR A 131 -2.83 10.60 -5.62
CA TYR A 131 -1.97 10.36 -6.78
C TYR A 131 -0.65 9.73 -6.39
N ASN A 132 -0.31 8.63 -7.04
CA ASN A 132 0.94 7.89 -6.86
C ASN A 132 1.29 7.13 -8.15
N SER A 133 2.42 6.44 -8.15
CA SER A 133 2.77 5.47 -9.18
C SER A 133 1.85 4.26 -9.15
N PRO A 134 1.39 3.74 -10.30
CA PRO A 134 0.65 2.48 -10.35
C PRO A 134 1.45 1.32 -9.76
N LEU A 135 2.79 1.36 -9.87
CA LEU A 135 3.66 0.35 -9.28
C LEU A 135 3.53 0.28 -7.76
N PHE A 136 3.16 1.39 -7.09
CA PHE A 136 2.99 1.36 -5.65
C PHE A 136 1.78 0.52 -5.23
N ASP A 137 0.60 0.73 -5.84
CA ASP A 137 -0.57 -0.09 -5.54
C ASP A 137 -0.35 -1.58 -5.85
N LEU A 138 0.28 -1.89 -6.98
CA LEU A 138 0.61 -3.27 -7.34
C LEU A 138 1.60 -3.89 -6.34
N ALA A 139 2.62 -3.15 -5.94
CA ALA A 139 3.63 -3.57 -4.98
C ALA A 139 3.06 -3.70 -3.55
N ASN A 140 2.18 -2.77 -3.16
CA ASN A 140 1.49 -2.79 -1.88
C ASN A 140 0.55 -4.00 -1.78
N LEU A 141 -0.23 -4.29 -2.84
CA LEU A 141 -1.03 -5.52 -2.92
C LEU A 141 -0.16 -6.77 -2.78
N ALA A 142 0.97 -6.83 -3.50
CA ALA A 142 1.86 -7.98 -3.47
C ALA A 142 2.55 -8.18 -2.12
N SER A 143 3.12 -7.11 -1.56
CA SER A 143 3.87 -7.17 -0.30
C SER A 143 2.97 -7.43 0.90
N ASN A 144 1.82 -6.76 0.98
CA ASN A 144 0.91 -6.91 2.12
C ASN A 144 0.22 -8.28 2.16
N ASN A 145 0.02 -8.90 1.00
CA ASN A 145 -0.72 -10.16 0.93
C ASN A 145 0.18 -11.37 0.62
N GLY A 146 1.49 -11.17 0.51
CA GLY A 146 2.46 -12.26 0.32
C GLY A 146 2.28 -13.01 -0.99
N LEU A 147 2.10 -12.27 -2.11
CA LEU A 147 1.98 -12.88 -3.43
C LEU A 147 3.25 -13.65 -3.79
N SER A 148 3.07 -14.77 -4.49
CA SER A 148 4.19 -15.52 -5.08
C SER A 148 4.79 -14.79 -6.27
N LYS A 149 6.00 -15.16 -6.67
CA LYS A 149 6.67 -14.58 -7.85
C LYS A 149 5.83 -14.73 -9.12
N ASP A 150 5.20 -15.88 -9.30
CA ASP A 150 4.34 -16.15 -10.46
C ASP A 150 3.11 -15.24 -10.47
N GLN A 151 2.52 -14.98 -9.30
CA GLN A 151 1.39 -14.06 -9.13
C GLN A 151 1.80 -12.60 -9.37
N GLU A 152 2.97 -12.18 -8.91
CA GLU A 152 3.51 -10.86 -9.19
C GLU A 152 3.77 -10.67 -10.69
N ASP A 153 4.34 -11.66 -11.35
CA ASP A 153 4.59 -11.64 -12.80
C ASP A 153 3.29 -11.59 -13.59
N TRP A 154 2.29 -12.38 -13.18
CA TRP A 154 0.95 -12.33 -13.74
C TRP A 154 0.32 -10.95 -13.55
N LEU A 155 0.36 -10.40 -12.33
CA LEU A 155 -0.22 -9.10 -12.00
C LEU A 155 0.38 -7.97 -12.84
N LEU A 156 1.70 -7.90 -12.93
CA LEU A 156 2.40 -6.89 -13.72
C LEU A 156 2.09 -7.01 -15.22
N GLN A 157 2.16 -8.23 -15.76
CA GLN A 157 1.91 -8.48 -17.17
C GLN A 157 0.49 -8.09 -17.56
N HIS A 158 -0.52 -8.47 -16.77
CA HIS A 158 -1.92 -8.18 -17.07
C HIS A 158 -2.31 -6.73 -16.77
N TYR A 159 -1.63 -6.08 -15.80
CA TYR A 159 -1.86 -4.66 -15.54
C TYR A 159 -1.37 -3.78 -16.70
N PHE A 160 -0.18 -4.03 -17.21
CA PHE A 160 0.39 -3.23 -18.30
C PHE A 160 -0.05 -3.69 -19.70
N ASP A 161 -0.67 -4.85 -19.82
CA ASP A 161 -1.07 -5.48 -21.09
C ASP A 161 0.11 -5.53 -22.09
N ALA A 162 1.31 -5.76 -21.58
CA ALA A 162 2.57 -5.76 -22.32
C ALA A 162 3.65 -6.56 -21.58
N PRO A 163 4.71 -7.00 -22.28
CA PRO A 163 5.89 -7.55 -21.62
C PRO A 163 6.49 -6.54 -20.64
N VAL A 164 6.74 -6.98 -19.41
CA VAL A 164 7.30 -6.14 -18.34
C VAL A 164 8.79 -5.95 -18.57
N SER A 165 9.24 -4.69 -18.69
CA SER A 165 10.66 -4.37 -18.83
C SER A 165 11.42 -4.61 -17.51
N ASP A 166 12.75 -4.81 -17.61
CA ASP A 166 13.61 -4.95 -16.43
C ASP A 166 13.53 -3.70 -15.54
N GLN A 167 13.42 -2.51 -16.13
CA GLN A 167 13.24 -1.26 -15.38
C GLN A 167 11.92 -1.23 -14.60
N THR A 168 10.82 -1.64 -15.22
CA THR A 168 9.51 -1.73 -14.55
C THR A 168 9.55 -2.73 -13.41
N ARG A 169 10.19 -3.87 -13.63
CA ARG A 169 10.37 -4.90 -12.60
C ARG A 169 11.22 -4.40 -11.44
N HIS A 170 12.33 -3.73 -11.74
CA HIS A 170 13.20 -3.14 -10.72
C HIS A 170 12.46 -2.08 -9.90
N GLY A 171 11.70 -1.20 -10.54
CA GLY A 171 10.84 -0.21 -9.89
C GLY A 171 9.75 -0.85 -9.02
N PHE A 172 9.16 -1.94 -9.46
CA PHE A 172 8.19 -2.71 -8.67
C PHE A 172 8.82 -3.31 -7.41
N GLU A 173 9.98 -3.93 -7.52
CA GLU A 173 10.70 -4.47 -6.35
C GLU A 173 11.10 -3.36 -5.37
N ALA A 174 11.52 -2.18 -5.88
CA ALA A 174 11.78 -1.01 -5.04
C ALA A 174 10.52 -0.53 -4.31
N MET A 175 9.37 -0.50 -4.99
CA MET A 175 8.09 -0.12 -4.38
C MET A 175 7.58 -1.16 -3.37
N LYS A 176 7.86 -2.46 -3.54
CA LYS A 176 7.58 -3.48 -2.52
C LYS A 176 8.38 -3.23 -1.24
N CYS A 177 9.67 -2.94 -1.37
CA CYS A 177 10.50 -2.55 -0.23
C CYS A 177 9.97 -1.26 0.42
N ALA A 178 9.58 -0.26 -0.38
CA ALA A 178 9.06 1.01 0.13
C ALA A 178 7.72 0.83 0.87
N SER A 179 6.84 -0.06 0.38
CA SER A 179 5.59 -0.42 1.06
C SER A 179 5.86 -1.03 2.44
N LEU A 180 6.77 -2.00 2.52
CA LEU A 180 7.14 -2.64 3.78
C LEU A 180 7.87 -1.67 4.73
N LEU A 181 8.73 -0.80 4.20
CA LEU A 181 9.38 0.24 5.01
C LEU A 181 8.36 1.23 5.59
N ARG A 182 7.38 1.67 4.78
CA ARG A 182 6.29 2.53 5.25
C ARG A 182 5.55 1.86 6.41
N GLU A 183 5.18 0.58 6.25
CA GLU A 183 4.44 -0.17 7.28
C GLU A 183 5.26 -0.34 8.56
N THR A 184 6.55 -0.64 8.42
CA THR A 184 7.48 -0.71 9.55
C THR A 184 7.56 0.62 10.31
N LEU A 185 7.70 1.74 9.59
CA LEU A 185 7.77 3.06 10.21
C LEU A 185 6.43 3.48 10.83
N TRP A 186 5.31 3.15 10.18
CA TRP A 186 3.97 3.39 10.73
C TRP A 186 3.78 2.63 12.05
N SER A 187 4.20 1.37 12.12
CA SER A 187 4.11 0.60 13.36
C SER A 187 4.97 1.19 14.48
N MET A 188 6.19 1.67 14.16
CA MET A 188 7.06 2.37 15.13
C MET A 188 6.42 3.68 15.63
N VAL A 189 5.77 4.46 14.76
CA VAL A 189 5.03 5.67 15.16
C VAL A 189 3.83 5.29 16.03
N SER A 190 3.15 4.20 15.70
CA SER A 190 2.01 3.69 16.46
C SER A 190 2.40 3.18 17.85
N GLU A 191 3.62 2.67 18.05
CA GLU A 191 4.14 2.35 19.40
C GLU A 191 4.13 3.56 20.34
N ILE A 192 4.31 4.77 19.80
CA ILE A 192 4.39 6.01 20.57
C ILE A 192 3.01 6.64 20.75
N HIS A 193 2.21 6.67 19.69
CA HIS A 193 1.02 7.53 19.62
C HIS A 193 -0.31 6.78 19.70
N SER A 194 -0.34 5.47 19.41
CA SER A 194 -1.60 4.74 19.39
C SER A 194 -2.15 4.52 20.81
N GLN A 195 -3.46 4.68 20.95
CA GLN A 195 -4.21 4.37 22.17
C GLN A 195 -4.94 3.01 22.06
N LEU A 196 -4.72 2.27 20.97
CA LEU A 196 -5.35 0.97 20.77
C LEU A 196 -4.66 -0.09 21.64
N GLU A 197 -5.44 -1.00 22.20
CA GLU A 197 -4.92 -2.21 22.86
C GLU A 197 -4.44 -3.22 21.81
N PHE A 198 -3.23 -2.98 21.28
CA PHE A 198 -2.61 -3.81 20.26
C PHE A 198 -1.10 -3.87 20.50
N ASP A 199 -0.47 -5.02 20.27
CA ASP A 199 0.97 -5.19 20.45
C ASP A 199 1.74 -4.62 19.25
N PHE A 200 1.90 -3.29 19.23
CA PHE A 200 2.66 -2.61 18.19
C PHE A 200 4.15 -2.96 18.23
N VAL A 201 4.70 -3.38 19.37
CA VAL A 201 6.11 -3.79 19.48
C VAL A 201 6.35 -5.06 18.68
N GLU A 202 5.50 -6.06 18.84
CA GLU A 202 5.57 -7.31 18.08
C GLU A 202 5.27 -7.05 16.60
N TYR A 203 4.27 -6.24 16.30
CA TYR A 203 3.94 -5.87 14.92
C TYR A 203 5.09 -5.14 14.22
N THR A 204 5.81 -4.24 14.91
CA THR A 204 7.02 -3.59 14.39
C THR A 204 8.11 -4.62 14.10
N ARG A 205 8.33 -5.58 14.99
CA ARG A 205 9.33 -6.64 14.80
C ARG A 205 9.05 -7.44 13.53
N GLU A 206 7.81 -7.89 13.35
CA GLU A 206 7.39 -8.66 12.17
C GLU A 206 7.54 -7.87 10.87
N ASN A 207 7.12 -6.61 10.86
CA ASN A 207 7.25 -5.76 9.66
C ASN A 207 8.70 -5.44 9.34
N LEU A 208 9.55 -5.23 10.34
CA LEU A 208 10.98 -5.03 10.14
C LEU A 208 11.65 -6.27 9.54
N GLU A 209 11.31 -7.47 10.02
CA GLU A 209 11.81 -8.73 9.46
C GLU A 209 11.37 -8.89 7.99
N ARG A 210 10.11 -8.61 7.66
CA ARG A 210 9.60 -8.64 6.28
C ARG A 210 10.34 -7.63 5.39
N PHE A 211 10.55 -6.42 5.88
CA PHE A 211 11.30 -5.40 5.17
C PHE A 211 12.75 -5.83 4.91
N ASP A 212 13.47 -6.31 5.93
CA ASP A 212 14.87 -6.73 5.79
C ASP A 212 15.02 -7.94 4.85
N GLN A 213 14.09 -8.89 4.85
CA GLN A 213 14.06 -9.99 3.89
C GLN A 213 13.87 -9.46 2.45
N GLN A 214 12.95 -8.55 2.23
CA GLN A 214 12.73 -7.97 0.89
C GLN A 214 13.90 -7.08 0.46
N TRP A 215 14.46 -6.28 1.38
CA TRP A 215 15.65 -5.48 1.12
C TRP A 215 16.84 -6.33 0.67
N SER A 216 17.09 -7.46 1.33
CA SER A 216 18.19 -8.38 0.97
C SER A 216 18.04 -9.00 -0.42
N ARG A 217 16.82 -9.07 -0.94
CA ARG A 217 16.55 -9.52 -2.32
C ARG A 217 16.71 -8.40 -3.35
N PHE A 218 16.37 -7.18 -2.93
CA PHE A 218 16.42 -5.98 -3.79
C PHE A 218 17.85 -5.45 -3.96
N ALA A 219 18.61 -5.35 -2.89
CA ALA A 219 19.97 -4.80 -2.82
C ALA A 219 20.93 -5.88 -2.29
N PRO A 220 21.34 -6.84 -3.13
CA PRO A 220 22.26 -7.91 -2.75
C PRO A 220 23.69 -7.43 -2.46
#